data_aa93a3929ca1e1512a5a98370c232a5f
#
_entry.id   aa93a3929ca1e1512a5a98370c232a5f
#
_cell.length_a   1.000
_cell.length_b   1.000
_cell.length_c   1.000
_cell.angle_alpha   90.00
_cell.angle_beta   90.00
_cell.angle_gamma   90.00
#
_symmetry.space_group_name_H-M   'P 1'
#
loop_
_entity.id
_entity.type
_entity.pdbx_description
1 polymer ?
#
loop_
_entity_poly.entity_id
_entity_poly.type
_entity_poly.pdbx_seq_one_letter_code
_entity_poly.pdbx_strand_id
1 'polypeptide(L)'
;MQRVKEKAIELLQNGTVDRVLGWRAGEFFYDLTPSTFTSAEDVEQNFVWSVFSGANLSKYLIAESRKGGKAAVFLKPCDSYSFVQLLKEHRILRERVYAVGVQCDGMCDMEAIKALGAAGVTAVTEDGEELKLATIYGDETVRKTDALLLKCRTCKSKKIVCFDELLGEQGEEDPNCGRFDEVAKLEAMTPEERYAFWRGELSRCIRCNACRKIGRAHV
;
A
#
# COMPACT_ATOMS: atom_id res chain seq x y z
N MET A 1 -3.08 0.06 -13.89
CA MET A 1 -1.95 -0.81 -13.47
C MET A 1 -0.81 -0.78 -14.47
N GLN A 2 -1.06 -0.96 -15.76
CA GLN A 2 -0.04 -0.95 -16.82
C GLN A 2 0.76 0.36 -16.87
N ARG A 3 0.12 1.52 -16.75
CA ARG A 3 0.78 2.83 -16.74
C ARG A 3 1.89 2.99 -15.69
N VAL A 4 1.75 2.36 -14.52
CA VAL A 4 2.77 2.42 -13.45
C VAL A 4 4.02 1.66 -13.87
N LYS A 5 3.86 0.48 -14.46
CA LYS A 5 4.95 -0.34 -14.98
C LYS A 5 5.67 0.33 -16.15
N GLU A 6 4.91 0.86 -17.11
CA GLU A 6 5.45 1.62 -18.25
C GLU A 6 6.26 2.83 -17.79
N LYS A 7 5.75 3.59 -16.80
CA LYS A 7 6.48 4.72 -16.22
C LYS A 7 7.77 4.28 -15.51
N ALA A 8 7.77 3.15 -14.82
CA ALA A 8 8.97 2.62 -14.19
C ALA A 8 10.06 2.28 -15.23
N ILE A 9 9.68 1.67 -16.35
CA ILE A 9 10.57 1.36 -17.47
C ILE A 9 11.12 2.65 -18.09
N GLU A 10 10.24 3.61 -18.40
CA GLU A 10 10.61 4.91 -18.97
C GLU A 10 11.66 5.62 -18.12
N LEU A 11 11.45 5.71 -16.79
CA LEU A 11 12.36 6.40 -15.87
C LEU A 11 13.76 5.77 -15.81
N LEU A 12 13.85 4.45 -15.95
CA LEU A 12 15.13 3.74 -16.04
C LEU A 12 15.80 3.92 -17.40
N GLN A 13 15.04 3.83 -18.49
CA GLN A 13 15.59 3.91 -19.85
C GLN A 13 16.10 5.30 -20.21
N ASN A 14 15.43 6.35 -19.75
CA ASN A 14 15.84 7.74 -19.99
C ASN A 14 16.91 8.25 -19.00
N GLY A 15 17.33 7.42 -18.03
CA GLY A 15 18.36 7.76 -17.05
C GLY A 15 17.92 8.78 -16.00
N THR A 16 16.62 9.04 -15.84
CA THR A 16 16.10 9.93 -14.79
C THR A 16 16.41 9.37 -13.40
N VAL A 17 16.39 8.03 -13.27
CA VAL A 17 16.72 7.31 -12.04
C VAL A 17 17.60 6.10 -12.34
N ASP A 18 18.36 5.69 -11.32
CA ASP A 18 19.21 4.51 -11.39
C ASP A 18 18.49 3.24 -10.94
N ARG A 19 17.38 3.39 -10.25
CA ARG A 19 16.57 2.27 -9.73
C ARG A 19 15.15 2.69 -9.42
N VAL A 20 14.26 1.71 -9.40
CA VAL A 20 12.84 1.87 -9.06
C VAL A 20 12.51 1.01 -7.85
N LEU A 21 11.91 1.60 -6.82
CA LEU A 21 11.31 0.89 -5.70
C LEU A 21 9.86 0.58 -6.03
N GLY A 22 9.51 -0.70 -6.02
CA GLY A 22 8.18 -1.17 -6.38
C GLY A 22 7.84 -2.51 -5.72
N TRP A 23 7.00 -3.27 -6.35
CA TRP A 23 6.50 -4.55 -5.86
C TRP A 23 6.89 -5.68 -6.79
N ARG A 24 7.29 -6.80 -6.21
CA ARG A 24 7.53 -8.08 -6.89
C ARG A 24 6.52 -9.10 -6.37
N ALA A 25 5.98 -9.92 -7.25
CA ALA A 25 5.12 -11.04 -6.83
C ALA A 25 5.91 -12.04 -6.00
N GLY A 26 5.30 -12.51 -4.91
CA GLY A 26 5.78 -13.62 -4.11
C GLY A 26 5.26 -14.95 -4.63
N GLU A 27 5.03 -15.90 -3.71
CA GLU A 27 4.52 -17.24 -4.07
C GLU A 27 3.06 -17.18 -4.57
N PHE A 28 2.25 -16.32 -3.97
CA PHE A 28 0.86 -16.11 -4.36
C PHE A 28 0.70 -14.77 -5.06
N PHE A 29 -0.29 -14.66 -5.95
CA PHE A 29 -0.59 -13.45 -6.72
C PHE A 29 -0.89 -12.21 -5.85
N TYR A 30 -1.34 -12.42 -4.62
CA TYR A 30 -1.63 -11.37 -3.62
C TYR A 30 -0.47 -11.11 -2.65
N ASP A 31 0.57 -11.95 -2.66
CA ASP A 31 1.75 -11.80 -1.81
C ASP A 31 2.77 -10.93 -2.56
N LEU A 32 2.77 -9.64 -2.24
CA LEU A 32 3.62 -8.66 -2.90
C LEU A 32 4.74 -8.20 -1.97
N THR A 33 5.98 -8.39 -2.41
CA THR A 33 7.18 -8.02 -1.67
C THR A 33 7.79 -6.73 -2.23
N PRO A 34 8.09 -5.73 -1.38
CA PRO A 34 8.85 -4.55 -1.79
C PRO A 34 10.22 -4.93 -2.34
N SER A 35 10.53 -4.45 -3.54
CA SER A 35 11.77 -4.78 -4.24
C SER A 35 12.31 -3.57 -4.98
N THR A 36 13.64 -3.57 -5.19
CA THR A 36 14.33 -2.55 -5.98
C THR A 36 14.71 -3.14 -7.32
N PHE A 37 14.35 -2.45 -8.40
CA PHE A 37 14.60 -2.82 -9.79
C PHE A 37 15.66 -1.87 -10.37
N THR A 38 16.65 -2.40 -11.05
CA THR A 38 17.77 -1.63 -11.63
C THR A 38 17.84 -1.70 -13.14
N SER A 39 17.00 -2.52 -13.78
CA SER A 39 16.91 -2.60 -15.23
C SER A 39 15.47 -2.63 -15.73
N ALA A 40 15.24 -2.16 -16.94
CA ALA A 40 13.94 -2.18 -17.58
C ALA A 40 13.42 -3.61 -17.79
N GLU A 41 14.34 -4.56 -18.08
CA GLU A 41 14.01 -5.97 -18.28
C GLU A 41 13.48 -6.60 -16.97
N ASP A 42 14.10 -6.30 -15.82
CA ASP A 42 13.64 -6.81 -14.52
C ASP A 42 12.28 -6.20 -14.15
N VAL A 43 12.05 -4.92 -14.47
CA VAL A 43 10.72 -4.29 -14.30
C VAL A 43 9.70 -4.99 -15.21
N GLU A 44 10.03 -5.23 -16.49
CA GLU A 44 9.10 -5.86 -17.44
C GLU A 44 8.67 -7.26 -16.98
N GLN A 45 9.60 -8.03 -16.44
CA GLN A 45 9.34 -9.40 -16.03
C GLN A 45 8.71 -9.53 -14.68
N ASN A 46 9.11 -8.70 -13.71
CA ASN A 46 8.87 -8.97 -12.30
C ASN A 46 8.12 -7.85 -11.54
N PHE A 47 8.01 -6.64 -12.11
CA PHE A 47 7.30 -5.55 -11.43
C PHE A 47 5.79 -5.78 -11.48
N VAL A 48 5.15 -5.71 -10.32
CA VAL A 48 3.70 -5.84 -10.16
C VAL A 48 3.15 -4.62 -9.43
N TRP A 49 2.07 -4.07 -9.98
CA TRP A 49 1.22 -3.11 -9.29
C TRP A 49 -0.22 -3.61 -9.36
N SER A 50 -0.82 -3.93 -8.24
CA SER A 50 -2.16 -4.51 -8.19
C SER A 50 -2.97 -3.96 -7.02
N VAL A 51 -4.23 -4.39 -6.92
CA VAL A 51 -5.10 -4.08 -5.77
C VAL A 51 -4.57 -4.61 -4.44
N PHE A 52 -3.55 -5.47 -4.45
CA PHE A 52 -2.88 -6.00 -3.25
C PHE A 52 -1.61 -5.22 -2.87
N SER A 53 -1.25 -4.17 -3.60
CA SER A 53 -0.09 -3.30 -3.29
C SER A 53 -0.34 -2.42 -2.06
N GLY A 54 -0.80 -3.04 -0.96
CA GLY A 54 -1.37 -2.36 0.21
C GLY A 54 -0.38 -1.81 1.22
N ALA A 55 0.88 -2.29 1.25
CA ALA A 55 1.87 -1.79 2.19
C ALA A 55 2.46 -0.43 1.73
N ASN A 56 3.13 0.26 2.64
CA ASN A 56 3.72 1.58 2.39
C ASN A 56 5.18 1.44 1.96
N LEU A 57 5.50 1.92 0.75
CA LEU A 57 6.85 1.88 0.20
C LEU A 57 7.78 2.97 0.77
N SER A 58 7.24 4.07 1.32
CA SER A 58 8.05 5.22 1.76
C SER A 58 9.14 4.84 2.76
N LYS A 59 8.88 3.88 3.66
CA LYS A 59 9.85 3.45 4.68
C LYS A 59 11.13 2.85 4.09
N TYR A 60 11.06 2.25 2.92
CA TYR A 60 12.22 1.63 2.25
C TYR A 60 13.14 2.70 1.64
N LEU A 61 12.63 3.89 1.37
CA LEU A 61 13.41 5.04 0.92
C LEU A 61 14.47 5.48 1.93
N ILE A 62 14.31 5.16 3.21
CA ILE A 62 15.32 5.46 4.25
C ILE A 62 16.67 4.84 3.89
N ALA A 63 16.68 3.60 3.42
CA ALA A 63 17.88 2.93 2.97
C ALA A 63 18.25 3.33 1.53
N GLU A 64 17.27 3.39 0.64
CA GLU A 64 17.51 3.66 -0.78
C GLU A 64 18.04 5.07 -1.04
N SER A 65 17.55 6.11 -0.35
CA SER A 65 18.03 7.48 -0.52
C SER A 65 19.47 7.70 -0.05
N ARG A 66 20.02 6.79 0.77
CA ARG A 66 21.40 6.84 1.24
C ARG A 66 22.40 6.19 0.30
N LYS A 67 21.94 5.40 -0.64
CA LYS A 67 22.77 4.83 -1.72
C LYS A 67 23.11 5.92 -2.74
N GLY A 68 24.17 5.73 -3.51
CA GLY A 68 24.49 6.60 -4.65
C GLY A 68 23.35 6.60 -5.68
N GLY A 69 23.29 7.66 -6.51
CA GLY A 69 22.28 7.79 -7.56
C GLY A 69 20.88 8.17 -7.02
N LYS A 70 19.85 8.01 -7.86
CA LYS A 70 18.46 8.43 -7.59
C LYS A 70 17.52 7.24 -7.68
N ALA A 71 16.58 7.14 -6.76
CA ALA A 71 15.56 6.08 -6.72
C ALA A 71 14.18 6.66 -7.06
N ALA A 72 13.45 6.04 -7.99
CA ALA A 72 12.03 6.30 -8.15
C ALA A 72 11.19 5.51 -7.15
N VAL A 73 10.05 6.07 -6.75
CA VAL A 73 9.04 5.40 -5.94
C VAL A 73 7.64 5.83 -6.38
N PHE A 74 6.71 4.89 -6.41
CA PHE A 74 5.31 5.15 -6.69
C PHE A 74 4.55 5.28 -5.36
N LEU A 75 3.96 6.46 -5.15
CA LEU A 75 3.31 6.83 -3.88
C LEU A 75 1.80 6.93 -4.06
N LYS A 76 1.07 6.10 -3.33
CA LYS A 76 -0.35 6.30 -3.09
C LYS A 76 -0.56 7.54 -2.21
N PRO A 77 -1.76 8.14 -2.16
CA PRO A 77 -2.03 9.29 -1.29
C PRO A 77 -1.54 9.10 0.15
N CYS A 78 -1.89 7.99 0.80
CA CYS A 78 -1.42 7.68 2.16
C CYS A 78 0.09 7.54 2.28
N ASP A 79 0.77 7.00 1.25
CA ASP A 79 2.23 6.87 1.22
C ASP A 79 2.91 8.24 1.11
N SER A 80 2.28 9.21 0.40
CA SER A 80 2.81 10.55 0.24
C SER A 80 2.86 11.33 1.57
N TYR A 81 1.90 11.12 2.46
CA TYR A 81 1.94 11.68 3.83
C TYR A 81 3.11 11.09 4.63
N SER A 82 3.31 9.77 4.57
CA SER A 82 4.46 9.12 5.21
C SER A 82 5.79 9.61 4.63
N PHE A 83 5.85 9.81 3.32
CA PHE A 83 7.03 10.36 2.64
C PHE A 83 7.38 11.75 3.16
N VAL A 84 6.39 12.66 3.26
CA VAL A 84 6.57 14.01 3.83
C VAL A 84 7.02 13.94 5.29
N GLN A 85 6.46 13.02 6.09
CA GLN A 85 6.89 12.86 7.47
C GLN A 85 8.37 12.44 7.59
N LEU A 86 8.80 11.47 6.76
CA LEU A 86 10.19 11.03 6.74
C LEU A 86 11.16 12.12 6.24
N LEU A 87 10.71 13.01 5.36
CA LEU A 87 11.47 14.21 4.95
C LEU A 87 11.63 15.20 6.11
N LYS A 88 10.53 15.49 6.86
CA LYS A 88 10.56 16.36 8.05
C LYS A 88 11.47 15.82 9.14
N GLU A 89 11.56 14.51 9.28
CA GLU A 89 12.45 13.83 10.23
C GLU A 89 13.89 13.70 9.70
N HIS A 90 14.22 14.28 8.54
CA HIS A 90 15.53 14.17 7.89
C HIS A 90 16.03 12.73 7.70
N ARG A 91 15.11 11.78 7.52
CA ARG A 91 15.42 10.36 7.32
C ARG A 91 15.64 9.98 5.87
N ILE A 92 15.15 10.79 4.95
CA ILE A 92 15.23 10.62 3.50
C ILE A 92 15.93 11.84 2.91
N LEU A 93 16.85 11.63 1.98
CA LEU A 93 17.48 12.67 1.17
C LEU A 93 16.58 12.95 -0.05
N ARG A 94 15.89 14.10 -0.04
CA ARG A 94 14.86 14.43 -1.06
C ARG A 94 15.42 14.44 -2.48
N GLU A 95 16.63 14.95 -2.66
CA GLU A 95 17.33 15.03 -3.94
C GLU A 95 17.69 13.67 -4.55
N ARG A 96 17.67 12.60 -3.73
CA ARG A 96 17.92 11.22 -4.12
C ARG A 96 16.67 10.44 -4.47
N VAL A 97 15.50 11.07 -4.44
CA VAL A 97 14.22 10.41 -4.69
C VAL A 97 13.48 11.10 -5.81
N TYR A 98 12.94 10.32 -6.74
CA TYR A 98 11.94 10.74 -7.73
C TYR A 98 10.59 10.13 -7.34
N ALA A 99 9.69 10.96 -6.88
CA ALA A 99 8.39 10.54 -6.37
C ALA A 99 7.32 10.64 -7.45
N VAL A 100 6.72 9.52 -7.83
CA VAL A 100 5.59 9.47 -8.76
C VAL A 100 4.33 9.23 -7.97
N GLY A 101 3.43 10.20 -7.98
CA GLY A 101 2.12 10.06 -7.35
C GLY A 101 1.20 9.16 -8.17
N VAL A 102 0.51 8.24 -7.52
CA VAL A 102 -0.45 7.32 -8.17
C VAL A 102 -1.78 7.41 -7.45
N GLN A 103 -2.84 7.72 -8.22
CA GLN A 103 -4.21 7.71 -7.70
C GLN A 103 -4.56 6.34 -7.10
N CYS A 104 -5.35 6.34 -6.02
CA CYS A 104 -5.68 5.13 -5.28
C CYS A 104 -7.13 5.14 -4.80
N ASP A 105 -7.89 4.14 -5.25
CA ASP A 105 -9.29 3.92 -4.85
C ASP A 105 -9.43 2.88 -3.73
N GLY A 106 -8.32 2.54 -3.10
CA GLY A 106 -8.24 1.54 -2.04
C GLY A 106 -7.52 0.28 -2.49
N MET A 107 -6.99 -0.44 -1.50
CA MET A 107 -6.32 -1.72 -1.68
C MET A 107 -7.16 -2.82 -1.06
N CYS A 108 -7.10 -4.02 -1.64
CA CYS A 108 -7.92 -5.16 -1.25
C CYS A 108 -7.21 -6.07 -0.23
N ASP A 109 -8.02 -6.87 0.44
CA ASP A 109 -7.61 -7.85 1.43
C ASP A 109 -8.14 -9.22 1.03
N MET A 110 -7.25 -10.21 0.91
CA MET A 110 -7.67 -11.59 0.60
C MET A 110 -8.56 -12.20 1.69
N GLU A 111 -8.35 -11.83 2.96
CA GLU A 111 -9.23 -12.31 4.03
C GLU A 111 -10.64 -11.72 3.93
N ALA A 112 -10.77 -10.46 3.49
CA ALA A 112 -12.08 -9.89 3.20
C ALA A 112 -12.75 -10.59 2.02
N ILE A 113 -12.01 -10.91 0.95
CA ILE A 113 -12.53 -11.65 -0.22
C ILE A 113 -13.01 -13.04 0.22
N LYS A 114 -12.23 -13.77 1.02
CA LYS A 114 -12.64 -15.08 1.58
C LYS A 114 -13.88 -14.97 2.46
N ALA A 115 -14.00 -13.90 3.26
CA ALA A 115 -15.17 -13.67 4.11
C ALA A 115 -16.46 -13.42 3.32
N LEU A 116 -16.37 -13.02 2.04
CA LEU A 116 -17.50 -12.92 1.11
C LEU A 116 -17.94 -14.28 0.53
N GLY A 117 -17.25 -15.36 0.90
CA GLY A 117 -17.56 -16.73 0.46
C GLY A 117 -16.69 -17.24 -0.67
N ALA A 118 -15.82 -16.42 -1.27
CA ALA A 118 -14.95 -16.85 -2.36
C ALA A 118 -13.88 -17.85 -1.87
N ALA A 119 -13.84 -19.01 -2.49
CA ALA A 119 -12.90 -20.08 -2.17
C ALA A 119 -12.06 -20.45 -3.40
N GLY A 120 -10.83 -20.90 -3.15
CA GLY A 120 -9.96 -21.37 -4.22
C GLY A 120 -9.61 -20.28 -5.26
N VAL A 121 -9.48 -19.02 -4.83
CA VAL A 121 -9.16 -17.90 -5.73
C VAL A 121 -7.74 -18.05 -6.26
N THR A 122 -7.60 -18.04 -7.59
CA THR A 122 -6.33 -18.19 -8.31
C THR A 122 -5.85 -16.90 -8.94
N ALA A 123 -6.77 -15.97 -9.26
CA ALA A 123 -6.45 -14.64 -9.75
C ALA A 123 -7.56 -13.64 -9.42
N VAL A 124 -7.19 -12.36 -9.34
CA VAL A 124 -8.12 -11.24 -9.16
C VAL A 124 -7.81 -10.17 -10.18
N THR A 125 -8.83 -9.75 -10.91
CA THR A 125 -8.74 -8.66 -11.89
C THR A 125 -9.72 -7.55 -11.52
N GLU A 126 -9.24 -6.31 -11.53
CA GLU A 126 -10.06 -5.12 -11.28
C GLU A 126 -10.80 -4.72 -12.57
N ASP A 127 -12.10 -4.53 -12.46
CA ASP A 127 -12.96 -4.04 -13.54
C ASP A 127 -13.92 -2.97 -12.98
N GLY A 128 -13.47 -1.73 -13.01
CA GLY A 128 -14.20 -0.60 -12.42
C GLY A 128 -14.41 -0.75 -10.92
N GLU A 129 -15.67 -0.83 -10.48
CA GLU A 129 -16.04 -0.98 -9.08
C GLU A 129 -16.09 -2.46 -8.62
N GLU A 130 -15.83 -3.38 -9.52
CA GLU A 130 -15.90 -4.82 -9.27
C GLU A 130 -14.51 -5.47 -9.31
N LEU A 131 -14.41 -6.60 -8.63
CA LEU A 131 -13.30 -7.53 -8.72
C LEU A 131 -13.81 -8.83 -9.34
N LYS A 132 -13.22 -9.22 -10.48
CA LYS A 132 -13.42 -10.52 -11.09
C LYS A 132 -12.44 -11.51 -10.47
N LEU A 133 -12.97 -12.55 -9.87
CA LEU A 133 -12.23 -13.59 -9.18
C LEU A 133 -12.22 -14.84 -10.06
N ALA A 134 -11.07 -15.25 -10.54
CA ALA A 134 -10.91 -16.58 -11.10
C ALA A 134 -10.72 -17.56 -9.94
N THR A 135 -11.57 -18.56 -9.83
CA THR A 135 -11.47 -19.59 -8.79
C THR A 135 -11.40 -20.99 -9.40
N ILE A 136 -10.92 -21.96 -8.64
CA ILE A 136 -10.90 -23.37 -9.07
C ILE A 136 -12.31 -23.97 -9.24
N TYR A 137 -13.36 -23.25 -8.79
CA TYR A 137 -14.76 -23.68 -8.86
C TYR A 137 -15.56 -22.92 -9.92
N GLY A 138 -14.96 -21.94 -10.61
CA GLY A 138 -15.58 -21.05 -11.58
C GLY A 138 -15.31 -19.59 -11.27
N ASP A 139 -15.71 -18.70 -12.17
CA ASP A 139 -15.49 -17.27 -12.01
C ASP A 139 -16.57 -16.65 -11.13
N GLU A 140 -16.18 -15.76 -10.25
CA GLU A 140 -17.05 -15.00 -9.35
C GLU A 140 -16.77 -13.51 -9.47
N THR A 141 -17.73 -12.68 -9.06
CA THR A 141 -17.57 -11.22 -9.03
C THR A 141 -17.99 -10.69 -7.66
N VAL A 142 -17.19 -9.82 -7.09
CA VAL A 142 -17.49 -9.14 -5.83
C VAL A 142 -17.27 -7.64 -5.98
N ARG A 143 -17.99 -6.83 -5.18
CA ARG A 143 -17.75 -5.39 -5.18
C ARG A 143 -16.40 -5.10 -4.52
N LYS A 144 -15.60 -4.24 -5.14
CA LYS A 144 -14.29 -3.82 -4.62
C LYS A 144 -14.39 -3.20 -3.23
N THR A 145 -15.45 -2.41 -2.96
CA THR A 145 -15.67 -1.77 -1.66
C THR A 145 -15.78 -2.76 -0.50
N ASP A 146 -16.35 -3.93 -0.75
CA ASP A 146 -16.54 -4.97 0.27
C ASP A 146 -15.24 -5.76 0.54
N ALA A 147 -14.33 -5.76 -0.43
CA ALA A 147 -13.03 -6.44 -0.38
C ALA A 147 -11.87 -5.56 0.10
N LEU A 148 -12.11 -4.29 0.43
CA LEU A 148 -11.05 -3.35 0.82
C LEU A 148 -10.41 -3.72 2.17
N LEU A 149 -9.11 -3.45 2.30
CA LEU A 149 -8.43 -3.38 3.59
C LEU A 149 -9.18 -2.44 4.53
N LEU A 150 -9.28 -2.79 5.81
CA LEU A 150 -9.98 -1.98 6.81
C LEU A 150 -9.52 -0.51 6.81
N LYS A 151 -8.22 -0.26 6.72
CA LYS A 151 -7.64 1.09 6.61
C LYS A 151 -8.04 1.85 5.34
N CYS A 152 -8.48 1.15 4.29
CA CYS A 152 -8.90 1.75 3.03
C CYS A 152 -10.39 2.05 3.00
N ARG A 153 -11.22 1.30 3.76
CA ARG A 153 -12.67 1.56 3.90
C ARG A 153 -12.97 2.92 4.50
N THR A 154 -12.12 3.37 5.43
CA THR A 154 -12.27 4.65 6.15
C THR A 154 -11.15 5.63 5.78
N CYS A 155 -10.59 5.51 4.59
CA CYS A 155 -9.45 6.31 4.16
C CYS A 155 -9.87 7.71 3.68
N LYS A 156 -9.49 8.72 4.45
CA LYS A 156 -9.69 10.12 4.04
C LYS A 156 -8.67 10.58 2.99
N SER A 157 -7.49 9.93 2.89
CA SER A 157 -6.36 10.37 2.08
C SER A 157 -6.60 10.04 0.61
N LYS A 158 -7.12 10.99 -0.16
CA LYS A 158 -7.28 10.88 -1.61
C LYS A 158 -6.34 11.81 -2.37
N LYS A 159 -5.75 12.79 -1.67
CA LYS A 159 -4.84 13.78 -2.23
C LYS A 159 -3.38 13.37 -2.01
N ILE A 160 -2.58 13.41 -3.08
CA ILE A 160 -1.14 13.20 -3.01
C ILE A 160 -0.48 14.55 -2.69
N VAL A 161 0.28 14.61 -1.60
CA VAL A 161 0.78 15.88 -1.03
C VAL A 161 2.21 16.21 -1.42
N CYS A 162 2.99 15.25 -1.94
CA CYS A 162 4.35 15.47 -2.39
C CYS A 162 4.71 14.48 -3.50
N PHE A 163 5.07 14.99 -4.67
CA PHE A 163 5.46 14.22 -5.85
C PHE A 163 6.29 15.09 -6.81
N ASP A 164 7.01 14.48 -7.71
CA ASP A 164 7.67 15.11 -8.87
C ASP A 164 6.77 15.01 -10.11
N GLU A 165 6.07 13.89 -10.26
CA GLU A 165 5.13 13.61 -11.35
C GLU A 165 3.87 12.94 -10.82
N LEU A 166 2.73 13.15 -11.47
CA LEU A 166 1.45 12.56 -11.12
C LEU A 166 0.93 11.67 -12.26
N LEU A 167 0.65 10.41 -11.95
CA LEU A 167 -0.04 9.49 -12.85
C LEU A 167 -1.54 9.48 -12.54
N GLY A 168 -2.32 10.10 -13.40
CA GLY A 168 -3.77 10.26 -13.23
C GLY A 168 -4.15 11.62 -12.69
N GLU A 169 -5.32 11.69 -12.09
CA GLU A 169 -5.89 12.93 -11.55
C GLU A 169 -5.73 12.97 -10.02
N GLN A 170 -5.70 14.17 -9.47
CA GLN A 170 -5.68 14.37 -8.03
C GLN A 170 -7.06 14.09 -7.46
N GLY A 171 -7.14 13.23 -6.45
CA GLY A 171 -8.38 12.98 -5.74
C GLY A 171 -8.69 14.04 -4.69
N GLU A 172 -9.94 14.10 -4.28
CA GLU A 172 -10.41 14.96 -3.19
C GLU A 172 -10.50 14.20 -1.87
N GLU A 173 -10.13 14.85 -0.77
CA GLU A 173 -10.26 14.25 0.56
C GLU A 173 -11.74 14.12 0.96
N ASP A 174 -12.11 12.97 1.51
CA ASP A 174 -13.42 12.77 2.13
C ASP A 174 -13.29 12.93 3.65
N PRO A 175 -13.75 14.05 4.22
CA PRO A 175 -13.74 14.26 5.67
C PRO A 175 -14.74 13.36 6.41
N ASN A 176 -15.75 12.83 5.72
CA ASN A 176 -16.84 12.03 6.30
C ASN A 176 -16.64 10.52 6.09
N CYS A 177 -15.44 10.08 5.87
CA CYS A 177 -15.12 8.66 5.59
C CYS A 177 -15.24 7.70 6.79
N GLY A 178 -15.82 8.10 7.92
CA GLY A 178 -15.95 7.24 9.11
C GLY A 178 -14.62 6.92 9.81
N ARG A 179 -13.62 7.77 9.64
CA ARG A 179 -12.24 7.55 10.10
C ARG A 179 -12.10 7.17 11.57
N PHE A 180 -12.99 7.67 12.42
CA PHE A 180 -12.96 7.48 13.86
C PHE A 180 -14.08 6.59 14.40
N ASP A 181 -14.86 5.92 13.52
CA ASP A 181 -16.00 5.10 13.94
C ASP A 181 -15.57 3.95 14.85
N GLU A 182 -14.46 3.28 14.53
CA GLU A 182 -13.91 2.22 15.38
C GLU A 182 -13.37 2.76 16.72
N VAL A 183 -12.82 3.97 16.74
CA VAL A 183 -12.40 4.65 17.97
C VAL A 183 -13.62 4.94 18.84
N ALA A 184 -14.67 5.50 18.26
CA ALA A 184 -15.91 5.79 18.96
C ALA A 184 -16.56 4.53 19.57
N LYS A 185 -16.54 3.40 18.85
CA LYS A 185 -16.99 2.10 19.37
C LYS A 185 -16.20 1.67 20.61
N LEU A 186 -14.86 1.77 20.54
CA LEU A 186 -13.99 1.40 21.67
C LEU A 186 -14.15 2.34 22.87
N GLU A 187 -14.36 3.63 22.61
CA GLU A 187 -14.60 4.62 23.66
C GLU A 187 -15.95 4.42 24.35
N ALA A 188 -16.97 3.95 23.64
CA ALA A 188 -18.27 3.63 24.18
C ALA A 188 -18.32 2.37 25.05
N MET A 189 -17.30 1.49 24.96
CA MET A 189 -17.21 0.28 25.80
C MET A 189 -16.95 0.61 27.26
N THR A 190 -17.50 -0.22 28.17
CA THR A 190 -17.08 -0.22 29.56
C THR A 190 -15.60 -0.58 29.71
N PRO A 191 -14.97 -0.25 30.86
CA PRO A 191 -13.57 -0.63 31.09
C PRO A 191 -13.35 -2.14 30.99
N GLU A 192 -14.29 -2.96 31.45
CA GLU A 192 -14.23 -4.42 31.41
C GLU A 192 -14.32 -4.96 29.99
N GLU A 193 -15.25 -4.44 29.18
CA GLU A 193 -15.40 -4.82 27.77
C GLU A 193 -14.17 -4.41 26.96
N ARG A 194 -13.66 -3.20 27.19
CA ARG A 194 -12.44 -2.71 26.53
C ARG A 194 -11.22 -3.53 26.89
N TYR A 195 -11.10 -3.94 28.15
CA TYR A 195 -10.03 -4.84 28.59
C TYR A 195 -10.14 -6.22 27.92
N ALA A 196 -11.35 -6.78 27.85
CA ALA A 196 -11.59 -8.07 27.19
C ALA A 196 -11.25 -8.00 25.69
N PHE A 197 -11.65 -6.92 25.01
CA PHE A 197 -11.31 -6.66 23.63
C PHE A 197 -9.78 -6.68 23.40
N TRP A 198 -9.05 -5.84 24.15
CA TRP A 198 -7.58 -5.76 24.00
C TRP A 198 -6.87 -7.05 24.39
N ARG A 199 -7.38 -7.75 25.39
CA ARG A 199 -6.86 -9.06 25.76
C ARG A 199 -7.02 -10.07 24.62
N GLY A 200 -8.14 -10.06 23.92
CA GLY A 200 -8.39 -10.87 22.74
C GLY A 200 -7.41 -10.55 21.59
N GLU A 201 -7.24 -9.28 21.27
CA GLU A 201 -6.30 -8.85 20.21
C GLU A 201 -4.85 -9.19 20.56
N LEU A 202 -4.43 -8.95 21.79
CA LEU A 202 -3.07 -9.23 22.25
C LEU A 202 -2.77 -10.71 22.41
N SER A 203 -3.79 -11.58 22.50
CA SER A 203 -3.58 -13.05 22.55
C SER A 203 -2.94 -13.61 21.28
N ARG A 204 -3.08 -12.92 20.15
CA ARG A 204 -2.44 -13.28 18.87
C ARG A 204 -0.96 -12.90 18.81
N CYS A 205 -0.44 -12.23 19.85
CA CYS A 205 0.93 -11.74 19.87
C CYS A 205 1.95 -12.86 20.04
N ILE A 206 2.83 -13.06 19.06
CA ILE A 206 3.94 -14.01 19.08
C ILE A 206 5.19 -13.48 19.80
N ARG A 207 5.11 -12.28 20.41
CA ARG A 207 6.20 -11.60 21.15
C ARG A 207 7.47 -11.37 20.31
N CYS A 208 7.36 -11.17 18.99
CA CYS A 208 8.50 -10.89 18.11
C CYS A 208 9.14 -9.51 18.33
N ASN A 209 8.54 -8.63 19.14
CA ASN A 209 8.97 -7.25 19.43
C ASN A 209 9.08 -6.32 18.20
N ALA A 210 8.50 -6.67 17.05
CA ALA A 210 8.54 -5.83 15.85
C ALA A 210 7.88 -4.45 16.11
N CYS A 211 6.72 -4.41 16.77
CA CYS A 211 6.02 -3.18 17.13
C CYS A 211 6.87 -2.25 18.01
N ARG A 212 7.67 -2.79 18.91
CA ARG A 212 8.58 -2.01 19.77
C ARG A 212 9.69 -1.34 18.97
N LYS A 213 10.15 -1.95 17.86
CA LYS A 213 11.16 -1.35 16.98
C LYS A 213 10.57 -0.28 16.05
N ILE A 214 9.33 -0.45 15.61
CA ILE A 214 8.62 0.51 14.76
C ILE A 214 8.33 1.79 15.55
N GLY A 215 7.93 1.68 16.81
CA GLY A 215 7.60 2.82 17.67
C GLY A 215 8.80 3.63 18.16
N ARG A 216 10.03 3.25 17.89
CA ARG A 216 11.24 3.97 18.35
C ARG A 216 11.41 5.37 17.76
N ALA A 217 10.67 5.74 16.73
CA ALA A 217 10.65 7.08 16.20
C ALA A 217 9.85 8.06 17.09
N HIS A 218 9.18 7.57 18.12
CA HIS A 218 8.31 8.35 19.01
C HIS A 218 8.79 8.38 20.49
N VAL A 219 10.02 7.97 20.74
CA VAL A 219 10.66 8.03 22.08
C VAL A 219 11.90 8.90 22.02
#